data_4439b6be418cec379d293833a3435c8c
#
_entry.id   4439b6be418cec379d293833a3435c8c
#
_cell.length_a   1.000
_cell.length_b   1.000
_cell.length_c   1.000
_cell.angle_alpha   90.00
_cell.angle_beta   90.00
_cell.angle_gamma   90.00
#
_symmetry.space_group_name_H-M   'P 1'
#
loop_
_entity.id
_entity.type
_entity.pdbx_description
1 polymer ?
#
loop_
_entity_poly.entity_id
_entity_poly.type
_entity_poly.pdbx_seq_one_letter_code
_entity_poly.pdbx_strand_id
1 'polypeptide(L)'
;MLCGKLRLGEIARETALTAATTSDAVSTLESKGLVEKRRALDDGRALALRLTARGRTAAKRAAQCRISSRRQSARDEERSLFYRTLLKTVRQLEVQGHIPPDRMCVTCVHLEPGKNPKKSEHHCALLDLSMADTDLRLDCPVHETADAATQKKTWKIFAQQG
;
A
#
# COMPACT_ATOMS: atom_id res chain seq x y z
N MET A 1 0.39 -12.96 -4.47
CA MET A 1 -0.30 -12.78 -5.76
C MET A 1 -0.93 -11.41 -5.77
N LEU A 2 -0.37 -10.44 -6.50
CA LEU A 2 -1.03 -9.16 -6.79
C LEU A 2 -2.18 -9.45 -7.76
N CYS A 3 -3.31 -9.86 -7.24
CA CYS A 3 -4.52 -10.14 -8.02
C CYS A 3 -5.54 -9.02 -7.82
N GLY A 4 -5.10 -7.77 -7.93
CA GLY A 4 -5.99 -6.64 -8.10
C GLY A 4 -6.25 -6.45 -9.59
N LYS A 5 -7.38 -6.91 -10.10
CA LYS A 5 -7.91 -6.47 -11.39
C LYS A 5 -8.41 -5.05 -11.18
N LEU A 6 -7.58 -4.06 -11.46
CA LEU A 6 -7.98 -2.65 -11.39
C LEU A 6 -8.61 -2.25 -12.72
N ARG A 7 -9.81 -1.68 -12.66
CA ARG A 7 -10.47 -1.07 -13.81
C ARG A 7 -9.86 0.31 -14.07
N LEU A 8 -9.83 0.74 -15.32
CA LEU A 8 -9.26 2.06 -15.69
C LEU A 8 -9.87 3.22 -14.89
N GLY A 9 -11.19 3.19 -14.68
CA GLY A 9 -11.87 4.22 -13.89
C GLY A 9 -11.52 4.20 -12.39
N GLU A 10 -11.16 3.05 -11.84
CA GLU A 10 -10.68 2.94 -10.45
C GLU A 10 -9.30 3.57 -10.31
N ILE A 11 -8.41 3.30 -11.28
CA ILE A 11 -7.08 3.90 -11.31
C ILE A 11 -7.17 5.41 -11.46
N ALA A 12 -8.04 5.93 -12.34
CA ALA A 12 -8.24 7.37 -12.52
C ALA A 12 -8.66 8.05 -11.20
N ARG A 13 -9.60 7.46 -10.47
CA ARG A 13 -10.02 7.97 -9.15
C ARG A 13 -8.91 7.93 -8.11
N GLU A 14 -8.21 6.80 -7.99
CA GLU A 14 -7.13 6.60 -7.02
C GLU A 14 -5.92 7.53 -7.28
N THR A 15 -5.67 7.88 -8.54
CA THR A 15 -4.55 8.76 -8.91
C THR A 15 -4.94 10.23 -9.03
N ALA A 16 -6.23 10.57 -8.87
CA ALA A 16 -6.78 11.91 -9.11
C ALA A 16 -6.47 12.44 -10.53
N LEU A 17 -6.36 11.55 -11.52
CA LEU A 17 -6.14 11.89 -12.93
C LEU A 17 -7.43 11.82 -13.72
N THR A 18 -7.47 12.52 -14.87
CA THR A 18 -8.58 12.36 -15.81
C THR A 18 -8.58 10.98 -16.45
N ALA A 19 -9.72 10.51 -16.92
CA ALA A 19 -9.83 9.25 -17.64
C ALA A 19 -8.94 9.19 -18.89
N ALA A 20 -8.83 10.31 -19.61
CA ALA A 20 -7.96 10.44 -20.80
C ALA A 20 -6.48 10.27 -20.40
N THR A 21 -6.00 11.05 -19.43
CA THR A 21 -4.61 10.97 -18.95
C THR A 21 -4.27 9.56 -18.42
N THR A 22 -5.21 8.94 -17.71
CA THR A 22 -5.03 7.56 -17.21
C THR A 22 -4.94 6.56 -18.35
N SER A 23 -5.77 6.70 -19.38
CA SER A 23 -5.75 5.87 -20.58
C SER A 23 -4.42 5.95 -21.33
N ASP A 24 -3.90 7.15 -21.52
CA ASP A 24 -2.62 7.40 -22.19
C ASP A 24 -1.44 6.83 -21.39
N ALA A 25 -1.44 7.02 -20.06
CA ALA A 25 -0.45 6.45 -19.18
C ALA A 25 -0.46 4.91 -19.22
N VAL A 26 -1.65 4.30 -19.17
CA VAL A 26 -1.81 2.84 -19.25
C VAL A 26 -1.34 2.32 -20.61
N SER A 27 -1.67 3.00 -21.71
CA SER A 27 -1.23 2.62 -23.06
C SER A 27 0.30 2.68 -23.19
N THR A 28 0.92 3.69 -22.58
CA THR A 28 2.40 3.80 -22.49
C THR A 28 3.01 2.66 -21.67
N LEU A 29 2.40 2.28 -20.56
CA LEU A 29 2.87 1.16 -19.74
C LEU A 29 2.69 -0.20 -20.45
N GLU A 30 1.60 -0.34 -21.21
CA GLU A 30 1.33 -1.52 -22.03
C GLU A 30 2.36 -1.67 -23.16
N SER A 31 2.68 -0.59 -23.89
CA SER A 31 3.71 -0.59 -24.93
C SER A 31 5.10 -0.92 -24.40
N LYS A 32 5.38 -0.59 -23.13
CA LYS A 32 6.60 -0.96 -22.41
C LYS A 32 6.58 -2.40 -21.86
N GLY A 33 5.48 -3.13 -22.04
CA GLY A 33 5.30 -4.49 -21.53
C GLY A 33 5.25 -4.59 -20.00
N LEU A 34 4.85 -3.51 -19.32
CA LEU A 34 4.74 -3.47 -17.86
C LEU A 34 3.33 -3.82 -17.36
N VAL A 35 2.33 -3.57 -18.19
CA VAL A 35 0.91 -3.84 -17.94
C VAL A 35 0.33 -4.62 -19.10
N GLU A 36 -0.62 -5.49 -18.82
CA GLU A 36 -1.45 -6.18 -19.82
C GLU A 36 -2.92 -5.87 -19.57
N LYS A 37 -3.68 -5.66 -20.64
CA LYS A 37 -5.14 -5.55 -20.61
C LYS A 37 -5.75 -6.93 -20.78
N ARG A 38 -6.67 -7.32 -19.91
CA ARG A 38 -7.46 -8.56 -20.02
C ARG A 38 -8.95 -8.25 -19.88
N ARG A 39 -9.80 -9.00 -20.54
CA ARG A 39 -11.24 -8.92 -20.30
C ARG A 39 -11.53 -9.39 -18.87
N ALA A 40 -12.36 -8.65 -18.15
CA ALA A 40 -12.83 -9.07 -16.84
C ALA A 40 -13.72 -10.32 -17.01
N LEU A 41 -13.56 -11.31 -16.13
CA LEU A 41 -14.34 -12.57 -16.20
C LEU A 41 -15.81 -12.37 -15.83
N ASP A 42 -16.09 -11.33 -15.07
CA ASP A 42 -17.38 -10.98 -14.45
C ASP A 42 -18.19 -9.96 -15.26
N ASP A 43 -17.53 -9.22 -16.16
CA ASP A 43 -18.18 -8.28 -17.07
C ASP A 43 -17.35 -8.22 -18.35
N GLY A 44 -17.81 -8.92 -19.39
CA GLY A 44 -17.10 -9.04 -20.67
C GLY A 44 -16.87 -7.71 -21.41
N ARG A 45 -17.45 -6.59 -20.93
CA ARG A 45 -17.27 -5.23 -21.46
C ARG A 45 -16.20 -4.45 -20.68
N ALA A 46 -15.83 -4.87 -19.46
CA ALA A 46 -14.86 -4.19 -18.65
C ALA A 46 -13.43 -4.71 -18.92
N LEU A 47 -12.50 -3.80 -19.16
CA LEU A 47 -11.06 -4.09 -19.24
C LEU A 47 -10.44 -4.07 -17.85
N ALA A 48 -9.87 -5.18 -17.46
CA ALA A 48 -9.07 -5.31 -16.25
C ALA A 48 -7.58 -5.17 -16.61
N LEU A 49 -6.85 -4.38 -15.83
CA LEU A 49 -5.41 -4.18 -15.96
C LEU A 49 -4.65 -5.09 -15.00
N ARG A 50 -3.59 -5.68 -15.47
CA ARG A 50 -2.72 -6.54 -14.68
C ARG A 50 -1.26 -6.20 -14.92
N LEU A 51 -0.46 -6.21 -13.85
CA LEU A 51 0.99 -6.08 -13.96
C LEU A 51 1.60 -7.36 -14.56
N THR A 52 2.47 -7.21 -15.55
CA THR A 52 3.33 -8.31 -16.02
C THR A 52 4.41 -8.64 -14.97
N ALA A 53 5.17 -9.72 -15.15
CA ALA A 53 6.32 -10.01 -14.30
C ALA A 53 7.34 -8.84 -14.31
N ARG A 54 7.59 -8.26 -15.49
CA ARG A 54 8.44 -7.08 -15.68
C ARG A 54 7.85 -5.85 -14.98
N GLY A 55 6.52 -5.65 -15.06
CA GLY A 55 5.82 -4.57 -14.37
C GLY A 55 5.92 -4.68 -12.85
N ARG A 56 5.76 -5.88 -12.28
CA ARG A 56 5.97 -6.12 -10.85
C ARG A 56 7.39 -5.78 -10.40
N THR A 57 8.38 -6.18 -11.17
CA THR A 57 9.79 -5.85 -10.87
C THR A 57 10.04 -4.34 -10.94
N ALA A 58 9.49 -3.66 -11.95
CA ALA A 58 9.61 -2.20 -12.08
C ALA A 58 8.91 -1.47 -10.92
N ALA A 59 7.72 -1.91 -10.53
CA ALA A 59 6.99 -1.36 -9.38
C ALA A 59 7.76 -1.53 -8.06
N LYS A 60 8.33 -2.72 -7.82
CA LYS A 60 9.21 -2.97 -6.66
C LYS A 60 10.41 -2.02 -6.63
N ARG A 61 11.12 -1.86 -7.75
CA ARG A 61 12.26 -0.94 -7.86
C ARG A 61 11.87 0.51 -7.60
N ALA A 62 10.75 0.96 -8.16
CA ALA A 62 10.25 2.32 -7.95
C ALA A 62 9.87 2.56 -6.48
N ALA A 63 9.23 1.60 -5.83
CA ALA A 63 8.90 1.67 -4.42
C ALA A 63 10.17 1.70 -3.55
N GLN A 64 11.15 0.85 -3.81
CA GLN A 64 12.43 0.83 -3.11
C GLN A 64 13.20 2.15 -3.28
N CYS A 65 13.23 2.73 -4.47
CA CYS A 65 13.88 4.01 -4.72
C CYS A 65 13.25 5.14 -3.89
N ARG A 66 11.92 5.18 -3.80
CA ARG A 66 11.18 6.18 -2.98
C ARG A 66 11.46 6.02 -1.49
N ILE A 67 11.59 4.79 -1.00
CA ILE A 67 11.91 4.48 0.39
C ILE A 67 13.35 4.88 0.71
N SER A 68 14.30 4.55 -0.16
CA SER A 68 15.73 4.85 0.05
C SER A 68 16.04 6.34 0.09
N SER A 69 15.37 7.15 -0.76
CA SER A 69 15.58 8.61 -0.79
C SER A 69 15.03 9.34 0.44
N ARG A 70 14.17 8.71 1.23
CA ARG A 70 13.57 9.28 2.45
C ARG A 70 14.39 9.03 3.73
N ARG A 71 15.39 8.15 3.70
CA ARG A 71 16.11 7.67 4.88
C ARG A 71 17.29 8.54 5.35
N GLN A 72 17.45 9.79 4.89
CA GLN A 72 18.68 10.57 5.11
C GLN A 72 18.51 11.81 6.00
N SER A 73 17.91 11.73 7.18
CA SER A 73 17.95 12.89 8.10
C SER A 73 17.76 12.48 9.56
N ALA A 74 18.48 13.17 10.49
CA ALA A 74 18.25 13.08 11.94
C ALA A 74 16.81 13.46 12.37
N ARG A 75 16.02 14.06 11.47
CA ARG A 75 14.58 14.30 11.61
C ARG A 75 13.72 13.05 11.38
N ASP A 76 14.30 11.93 11.00
CA ASP A 76 13.52 10.74 10.66
C ASP A 76 12.94 10.06 11.90
N GLU A 77 13.60 10.14 13.06
CA GLU A 77 13.07 9.62 14.33
C GLU A 77 11.85 10.42 14.80
N GLU A 78 11.93 11.75 14.76
CA GLU A 78 10.80 12.62 15.12
C GLU A 78 9.61 12.40 14.17
N ARG A 79 9.88 12.23 12.88
CA ARG A 79 8.87 11.94 11.87
C ARG A 79 8.24 10.57 12.09
N SER A 80 9.04 9.55 12.40
CA SER A 80 8.54 8.21 12.72
C SER A 80 7.66 8.24 13.95
N LEU A 81 8.08 8.92 15.02
CA LEU A 81 7.30 9.06 16.23
C LEU A 81 5.98 9.79 15.97
N PHE A 82 6.03 10.92 15.27
CA PHE A 82 4.82 11.68 14.90
C PHE A 82 3.87 10.83 14.06
N TYR A 83 4.38 10.17 13.02
CA TYR A 83 3.56 9.37 12.11
C TYR A 83 2.94 8.15 12.82
N ARG A 84 3.68 7.50 13.69
CA ARG A 84 3.18 6.42 14.53
C ARG A 84 2.08 6.88 15.48
N THR A 85 2.26 8.05 16.11
CA THR A 85 1.23 8.65 16.97
C THR A 85 -0.01 8.96 16.17
N LEU A 86 0.13 9.52 14.96
CA LEU A 86 -0.99 9.77 14.06
C LEU A 86 -1.75 8.48 13.71
N LEU A 87 -1.04 7.41 13.33
CA LEU A 87 -1.66 6.11 13.03
C LEU A 87 -2.41 5.54 14.23
N LYS A 88 -1.84 5.67 15.45
CA LYS A 88 -2.50 5.25 16.69
C LYS A 88 -3.79 6.05 16.94
N THR A 89 -3.77 7.35 16.72
CA THR A 89 -4.93 8.23 16.89
C THR A 89 -6.03 7.89 15.88
N VAL A 90 -5.69 7.78 14.60
CA VAL A 90 -6.64 7.41 13.54
C VAL A 90 -7.28 6.06 13.86
N ARG A 91 -6.48 5.06 14.21
CA ARG A 91 -7.00 3.74 14.56
C ARG A 91 -7.93 3.78 15.78
N GLN A 92 -7.65 4.61 16.77
CA GLN A 92 -8.52 4.75 17.92
C GLN A 92 -9.87 5.38 17.56
N LEU A 93 -9.87 6.38 16.70
CA LEU A 93 -11.10 7.00 16.18
C LEU A 93 -11.96 6.01 15.40
N GLU A 94 -11.35 5.12 14.61
CA GLU A 94 -12.05 4.04 13.91
C GLU A 94 -12.68 3.04 14.90
N VAL A 95 -11.92 2.59 15.91
CA VAL A 95 -12.41 1.62 16.92
C VAL A 95 -13.56 2.22 17.73
N GLN A 96 -13.55 3.53 17.97
CA GLN A 96 -14.60 4.26 18.65
C GLN A 96 -15.80 4.58 17.74
N GLY A 97 -15.72 4.30 16.44
CA GLY A 97 -16.79 4.56 15.47
C GLY A 97 -16.94 6.04 15.08
N HIS A 98 -15.93 6.87 15.37
CA HIS A 98 -15.97 8.30 14.99
C HIS A 98 -15.66 8.52 13.51
N ILE A 99 -14.90 7.62 12.92
CA ILE A 99 -14.58 7.60 11.48
C ILE A 99 -14.80 6.18 10.94
N PRO A 100 -15.13 6.03 9.65
CA PRO A 100 -15.22 4.71 9.03
C PRO A 100 -13.85 4.00 9.01
N PRO A 101 -13.83 2.66 9.00
CA PRO A 101 -12.60 1.89 8.84
C PRO A 101 -11.91 2.24 7.53
N ASP A 102 -10.62 2.51 7.60
CA ASP A 102 -9.80 2.86 6.44
C ASP A 102 -8.87 1.70 6.06
N ARG A 103 -8.32 1.75 4.84
CA ARG A 103 -7.42 0.73 4.26
C ARG A 103 -5.99 0.89 4.75
N MET A 104 -5.81 0.95 6.08
CA MET A 104 -4.50 1.16 6.68
C MET A 104 -3.62 -0.09 6.64
N CYS A 105 -2.31 0.10 6.47
CA CYS A 105 -1.36 -1.01 6.54
C CYS A 105 -1.48 -1.80 7.85
N VAL A 106 -1.73 -1.14 8.98
CA VAL A 106 -1.82 -1.79 10.31
C VAL A 106 -3.03 -2.72 10.48
N THR A 107 -4.00 -2.67 9.56
CA THR A 107 -5.16 -3.57 9.49
C THR A 107 -5.08 -4.57 8.34
N CYS A 108 -3.95 -4.57 7.60
CA CYS A 108 -3.75 -5.39 6.42
C CYS A 108 -3.17 -6.77 6.75
N VAL A 109 -3.66 -7.80 6.07
CA VAL A 109 -3.16 -9.19 6.19
C VAL A 109 -1.68 -9.33 5.78
N HIS A 110 -1.21 -8.44 4.89
CA HIS A 110 0.14 -8.49 4.33
C HIS A 110 1.18 -7.74 5.16
N LEU A 111 0.79 -7.06 6.26
CA LEU A 111 1.75 -6.37 7.10
C LEU A 111 2.36 -7.32 8.12
N GLU A 112 3.68 -7.43 8.10
CA GLU A 112 4.50 -8.05 9.12
C GLU A 112 5.19 -6.94 9.94
N PRO A 113 4.62 -6.55 11.11
CA PRO A 113 5.19 -5.46 11.89
C PRO A 113 6.42 -5.93 12.67
N GLY A 114 7.39 -5.04 12.87
CA GLY A 114 8.50 -5.26 13.78
C GLY A 114 9.49 -6.30 13.35
N LYS A 115 9.67 -6.54 12.09
CA LYS A 115 10.66 -7.51 11.57
C LYS A 115 12.09 -7.16 12.01
N ASN A 116 12.36 -5.87 12.28
CA ASN A 116 13.55 -5.40 12.96
C ASN A 116 13.18 -4.33 14.01
N PRO A 117 12.91 -4.73 15.28
CA PRO A 117 12.46 -3.81 16.33
C PRO A 117 13.41 -2.64 16.60
N LYS A 118 14.73 -2.86 16.39
CA LYS A 118 15.76 -1.82 16.62
C LYS A 118 15.73 -0.70 15.58
N LYS A 119 15.05 -0.92 14.44
CA LYS A 119 15.00 0.03 13.31
C LYS A 119 13.59 0.48 12.96
N SER A 120 12.58 0.15 13.76
CA SER A 120 11.17 0.39 13.41
C SER A 120 10.84 -0.07 11.98
N GLU A 121 11.34 -1.25 11.60
CA GLU A 121 11.17 -1.80 10.27
C GLU A 121 10.01 -2.78 10.25
N HIS A 122 9.12 -2.57 9.30
CA HIS A 122 8.01 -3.44 8.93
C HIS A 122 8.28 -4.07 7.58
N HIS A 123 7.50 -5.08 7.23
CA HIS A 123 7.58 -5.72 5.93
C HIS A 123 6.19 -5.88 5.32
N CYS A 124 6.04 -5.53 4.05
CA CYS A 124 4.86 -5.84 3.26
C CYS A 124 5.10 -7.14 2.48
N ALA A 125 4.49 -8.23 2.91
CA ALA A 125 4.65 -9.54 2.26
C ALA A 125 4.13 -9.57 0.82
N LEU A 126 3.10 -8.77 0.51
CA LEU A 126 2.55 -8.67 -0.85
C LEU A 126 3.54 -8.06 -1.84
N LEU A 127 4.20 -6.98 -1.43
CA LEU A 127 5.14 -6.24 -2.28
C LEU A 127 6.60 -6.68 -2.07
N ASP A 128 6.85 -7.51 -1.04
CA ASP A 128 8.19 -7.93 -0.62
C ASP A 128 9.09 -6.70 -0.37
N LEU A 129 8.57 -5.76 0.45
CA LEU A 129 9.22 -4.48 0.75
C LEU A 129 9.41 -4.30 2.24
N SER A 130 10.65 -3.92 2.64
CA SER A 130 10.91 -3.37 3.97
C SER A 130 10.43 -1.91 4.02
N MET A 131 9.72 -1.56 5.08
CA MET A 131 9.09 -0.25 5.28
C MET A 131 9.44 0.30 6.65
N ALA A 132 9.70 1.59 6.74
CA ALA A 132 9.73 2.32 8.00
C ALA A 132 8.29 2.72 8.41
N ASP A 133 8.13 3.22 9.64
CA ASP A 133 6.83 3.75 10.10
C ASP A 133 6.22 4.75 9.11
N THR A 134 7.05 5.66 8.58
CA THR A 134 6.64 6.70 7.64
C THR A 134 6.27 6.20 6.25
N ASP A 135 6.51 4.93 5.96
CA ASP A 135 6.14 4.29 4.68
C ASP A 135 4.81 3.54 4.78
N LEU A 136 4.29 3.36 6.01
CA LEU A 136 2.97 2.77 6.22
C LEU A 136 1.89 3.69 5.63
N ARG A 137 0.90 3.10 4.99
CA ARG A 137 -0.18 3.84 4.34
C ARG A 137 -1.42 3.90 5.21
N LEU A 138 -2.07 5.04 5.22
CA LEU A 138 -3.43 5.24 5.74
C LEU A 138 -4.49 4.75 4.75
N ASP A 139 -4.20 4.88 3.45
CA ASP A 139 -5.05 4.38 2.37
C ASP A 139 -4.21 3.60 1.36
N CYS A 140 -4.27 2.28 1.43
CA CYS A 140 -3.53 1.39 0.54
C CYS A 140 -4.46 0.82 -0.53
N PRO A 141 -4.21 1.06 -1.82
CA PRO A 141 -5.08 0.60 -2.90
C PRO A 141 -5.13 -0.92 -3.05
N VAL A 142 -4.13 -1.61 -2.52
CA VAL A 142 -4.04 -3.09 -2.53
C VAL A 142 -4.25 -3.70 -1.15
N HIS A 143 -4.94 -2.95 -0.26
CA HIS A 143 -5.26 -3.40 1.08
C HIS A 143 -6.17 -4.63 1.04
N GLU A 144 -5.84 -5.60 1.88
CA GLU A 144 -6.68 -6.76 2.17
C GLU A 144 -6.86 -6.86 3.68
N THR A 145 -8.11 -6.75 4.14
CA THR A 145 -8.42 -6.68 5.56
C THR A 145 -8.08 -7.99 6.25
N ALA A 146 -7.24 -7.94 7.27
CA ALA A 146 -6.93 -9.07 8.12
C ALA A 146 -8.12 -9.42 9.02
N ASP A 147 -8.20 -10.69 9.44
CA ASP A 147 -9.16 -11.10 10.49
C ASP A 147 -8.87 -10.39 11.83
N ALA A 148 -9.86 -10.37 12.72
CA ALA A 148 -9.78 -9.64 13.99
C ALA A 148 -8.61 -10.11 14.90
N ALA A 149 -8.27 -11.40 14.88
CA ALA A 149 -7.18 -11.95 15.67
C ALA A 149 -5.82 -11.48 15.15
N THR A 150 -5.65 -11.51 13.83
CA THR A 150 -4.45 -11.01 13.13
C THR A 150 -4.30 -9.52 13.34
N GLN A 151 -5.37 -8.72 13.18
CA GLN A 151 -5.34 -7.27 13.45
C GLN A 151 -4.89 -6.97 14.88
N LYS A 152 -5.45 -7.68 15.88
CA LYS A 152 -5.08 -7.50 17.30
C LYS A 152 -3.60 -7.82 17.55
N LYS A 153 -3.09 -8.89 16.94
CA LYS A 153 -1.67 -9.28 17.03
C LYS A 153 -0.75 -8.23 16.39
N THR A 154 -1.05 -7.84 15.16
CA THR A 154 -0.31 -6.81 14.41
C THR A 154 -0.29 -5.50 15.18
N TRP A 155 -1.45 -5.06 15.68
CA TRP A 155 -1.57 -3.85 16.46
C TRP A 155 -0.77 -3.88 17.75
N LYS A 156 -0.79 -5.00 18.50
CA LYS A 156 -0.01 -5.15 19.73
C LYS A 156 1.48 -4.96 19.47
N ILE A 157 2.02 -5.58 18.41
CA ILE A 157 3.43 -5.45 18.05
C ILE A 157 3.75 -4.01 17.64
N PHE A 158 2.93 -3.41 16.76
CA PHE A 158 3.11 -2.03 16.29
C PHE A 158 3.04 -1.01 17.44
N ALA A 159 2.08 -1.16 18.35
CA ALA A 159 1.88 -0.23 19.46
C ALA A 159 3.01 -0.26 20.51
N GLN A 160 3.69 -1.39 20.66
CA GLN A 160 4.80 -1.59 21.62
C GLN A 160 6.15 -1.05 21.13
N GLN A 161 6.27 -0.66 19.89
CA GLN A 161 7.53 -0.21 19.28
C GLN A 161 7.82 1.29 19.48
N GLY A 162 7.21 1.96 20.45
CA GLY A 162 7.39 3.38 20.70
C GLY A 162 7.53 3.71 22.15
#